data_33650a5ba1e5dea5b0959fe82689883b
#
_entry.id   33650a5ba1e5dea5b0959fe82689883b
#
_cell.length_a   1.000
_cell.length_b   1.000
_cell.length_c   1.000
_cell.angle_alpha   90.00
_cell.angle_beta   90.00
_cell.angle_gamma   90.00
#
_symmetry.space_group_name_H-M   'P 1'
#
loop_
_entity.id
_entity.type
_entity.pdbx_description
1 polymer ?
#
loop_
_entity_poly.entity_id
_entity_poly.type
_entity_poly.pdbx_seq_one_letter_code
_entity_poly.pdbx_strand_id
1 'polypeptide(L)'
;ALKEAEGHSVEEQRTEAVEVVKQLEGDEAFYGLGDKTGFMDKRGYEYVMWNTDDPAPQMDNFKSLYKSIPFFITLHKNAVFGLFYDNTYRSCFDMGKESEEYYWYGAADGNLDYYLIAGKSMPEVLGNYTYLTGTVPVPQKWTLGYHQCRWSYMSEEEIRDVVSHMRE
;
A
#
# COMPACT_ATOMS: atom_id res chain seq x y z
N ALA A 1 -11.80 -10.23 -18.02
CA ALA A 1 -11.31 -10.20 -19.39
C ALA A 1 -9.92 -9.59 -19.37
N LEU A 2 -8.91 -10.35 -19.76
CA LEU A 2 -7.56 -9.82 -19.99
C LEU A 2 -7.63 -8.96 -21.26
N LYS A 3 -7.50 -7.65 -21.10
CA LYS A 3 -7.22 -6.75 -22.23
C LYS A 3 -5.75 -6.36 -22.12
N GLU A 4 -5.01 -6.57 -23.18
CA GLU A 4 -3.76 -5.86 -23.43
C GLU A 4 -4.10 -4.37 -23.51
N ALA A 5 -3.76 -3.61 -22.50
CA ALA A 5 -3.98 -2.17 -22.49
C ALA A 5 -2.77 -1.50 -23.16
N GLU A 6 -2.93 -1.10 -24.41
CA GLU A 6 -2.02 -0.15 -25.05
C GLU A 6 -2.18 1.21 -24.38
N GLY A 7 -1.12 1.71 -23.77
CA GLY A 7 -0.95 3.14 -23.58
C GLY A 7 -0.97 3.74 -22.17
N HIS A 8 -0.69 3.01 -21.10
CA HIS A 8 -0.65 3.60 -19.76
C HIS A 8 0.79 3.88 -19.31
N SER A 9 1.08 5.15 -19.09
CA SER A 9 2.42 5.62 -18.77
C SER A 9 2.80 5.32 -17.32
N VAL A 10 3.35 4.13 -17.09
CA VAL A 10 4.41 4.01 -16.09
C VAL A 10 5.68 4.43 -16.83
N GLU A 11 6.13 5.65 -16.63
CA GLU A 11 7.31 6.17 -17.28
C GLU A 11 8.52 5.28 -17.00
N GLU A 12 9.18 4.93 -18.10
CA GLU A 12 10.51 4.35 -18.28
C GLU A 12 10.69 2.84 -18.13
N GLN A 13 10.90 2.24 -19.29
CA GLN A 13 11.41 0.88 -19.57
C GLN A 13 10.41 -0.27 -19.38
N ARG A 14 9.37 -0.29 -20.19
CA ARG A 14 8.55 -1.48 -20.43
C ARG A 14 9.25 -2.40 -21.41
N THR A 15 9.65 -3.56 -20.94
CA THR A 15 9.86 -4.71 -21.83
C THR A 15 8.75 -5.74 -21.71
N GLU A 16 8.14 -5.91 -20.55
CA GLU A 16 6.97 -6.81 -20.33
C GLU A 16 6.22 -6.33 -19.09
N ALA A 17 5.06 -5.71 -19.24
CA ALA A 17 4.18 -5.35 -18.15
C ALA A 17 3.03 -6.35 -18.04
N VAL A 18 2.69 -6.78 -16.84
CA VAL A 18 1.53 -7.64 -16.57
C VAL A 18 0.50 -6.80 -15.82
N GLU A 19 -0.69 -6.68 -16.39
CA GLU A 19 -1.78 -5.84 -15.86
C GLU A 19 -3.08 -6.63 -15.76
N VAL A 20 -3.87 -6.31 -14.74
CA VAL A 20 -5.25 -6.77 -14.55
C VAL A 20 -6.16 -5.57 -14.50
N VAL A 21 -7.15 -5.56 -15.37
CA VAL A 21 -8.19 -4.54 -15.39
C VAL A 21 -9.51 -5.17 -14.95
N LYS A 22 -10.17 -4.55 -13.98
CA LYS A 22 -11.48 -4.98 -13.48
C LYS A 22 -12.47 -3.84 -13.57
N GLN A 23 -13.69 -4.15 -14.01
CA GLN A 23 -14.81 -3.20 -13.97
C GLN A 23 -15.03 -2.72 -12.54
N LEU A 24 -15.23 -1.42 -12.38
CA LEU A 24 -15.51 -0.75 -11.12
C LEU A 24 -17.02 -0.61 -10.95
N GLU A 25 -17.54 -1.17 -9.87
CA GLU A 25 -18.95 -1.02 -9.51
C GLU A 25 -19.18 0.28 -8.73
N GLY A 26 -20.37 0.87 -8.85
CA GLY A 26 -20.65 2.21 -8.32
C GLY A 26 -20.47 2.36 -6.81
N ASP A 27 -20.63 1.28 -6.06
CA ASP A 27 -20.57 1.23 -4.58
C ASP A 27 -19.37 0.46 -4.03
N GLU A 28 -18.35 0.15 -4.86
CA GLU A 28 -17.10 -0.43 -4.38
C GLU A 28 -16.27 0.60 -3.64
N ALA A 29 -15.74 0.20 -2.47
CA ALA A 29 -14.77 0.94 -1.67
C ALA A 29 -13.54 0.06 -1.41
N PHE A 30 -12.36 0.67 -1.33
CA PHE A 30 -11.08 -0.03 -1.26
C PHE A 30 -10.27 0.40 -0.04
N TYR A 31 -9.74 -0.56 0.72
CA TYR A 31 -8.98 -0.32 1.95
C TYR A 31 -7.68 -1.09 1.95
N GLY A 32 -6.55 -0.46 2.20
CA GLY A 32 -5.26 -1.11 2.29
C GLY A 32 -4.13 -0.39 1.57
N LEU A 33 -3.25 -1.15 0.87
CA LEU A 33 -2.09 -0.70 0.10
C LEU A 33 -0.91 -0.17 0.94
N GLY A 34 -0.93 -0.38 2.25
CA GLY A 34 0.14 0.04 3.16
C GLY A 34 0.04 1.51 3.58
N ASP A 35 1.18 2.11 3.94
CA ASP A 35 1.23 3.53 4.32
C ASP A 35 1.10 4.39 3.05
N LYS A 36 -0.08 4.90 2.84
CA LYS A 36 -0.42 5.76 1.70
C LYS A 36 -1.25 6.95 2.17
N THR A 37 -1.03 8.10 1.57
CA THR A 37 -1.81 9.31 1.83
C THR A 37 -3.23 9.20 1.28
N GLY A 38 -4.04 10.23 1.47
CA GLY A 38 -5.44 10.27 1.06
C GLY A 38 -6.40 9.69 2.09
N PHE A 39 -7.65 9.56 1.72
CA PHE A 39 -8.69 9.01 2.59
C PHE A 39 -8.50 7.50 2.83
N MET A 40 -9.22 6.98 3.83
CA MET A 40 -9.21 5.54 4.12
C MET A 40 -9.72 4.71 2.95
N ASP A 41 -10.82 5.15 2.32
CA ASP A 41 -11.25 4.61 1.03
C ASP A 41 -10.29 5.10 -0.06
N LYS A 42 -9.68 4.15 -0.72
CA LYS A 42 -8.69 4.40 -1.76
C LYS A 42 -9.29 4.58 -3.15
N ARG A 43 -10.61 4.57 -3.29
CA ARG A 43 -11.28 4.85 -4.55
C ARG A 43 -10.90 6.24 -5.08
N GLY A 44 -10.59 6.32 -6.37
CA GLY A 44 -10.14 7.55 -7.04
C GLY A 44 -8.68 7.93 -6.82
N TYR A 45 -7.90 7.05 -6.21
CA TYR A 45 -6.45 7.23 -6.03
C TYR A 45 -5.64 6.26 -6.89
N GLU A 46 -4.40 6.63 -7.10
CA GLU A 46 -3.38 5.79 -7.74
C GLU A 46 -2.17 5.68 -6.83
N TYR A 47 -1.64 4.47 -6.66
CA TYR A 47 -0.50 4.21 -5.80
C TYR A 47 0.55 3.34 -6.47
N VAL A 48 1.81 3.64 -6.17
CA VAL A 48 2.97 2.86 -6.61
C VAL A 48 3.54 2.11 -5.41
N MET A 49 3.72 0.80 -5.57
CA MET A 49 4.40 -0.04 -4.58
C MET A 49 5.91 0.05 -4.83
N TRP A 50 6.48 1.10 -4.26
CA TRP A 50 7.92 1.38 -4.26
C TRP A 50 8.24 2.29 -3.09
N ASN A 51 8.92 1.76 -2.08
CA ASN A 51 9.19 2.51 -0.86
C ASN A 51 10.01 3.76 -1.17
N THR A 52 9.49 4.90 -0.76
CA THR A 52 10.08 6.21 -1.01
C THR A 52 10.10 7.01 0.28
N ASP A 53 11.26 7.56 0.61
CA ASP A 53 11.39 8.53 1.70
C ASP A 53 11.03 9.92 1.19
N ASP A 54 10.03 10.54 1.78
CA ASP A 54 9.64 11.92 1.49
C ASP A 54 9.58 12.72 2.78
N PRO A 55 10.58 13.58 3.05
CA PRO A 55 10.64 14.42 4.24
C PRO A 55 9.75 15.65 4.15
N ALA A 56 9.15 15.93 3.00
CA ALA A 56 8.27 17.09 2.81
C ALA A 56 6.88 16.85 3.44
N PRO A 57 6.07 17.90 3.66
CA PRO A 57 4.68 17.73 4.05
C PRO A 57 3.93 16.89 3.03
N GLN A 58 3.41 15.76 3.47
CA GLN A 58 2.73 14.80 2.60
C GLN A 58 1.35 15.31 2.21
N MET A 59 1.09 15.27 0.92
CA MET A 59 -0.20 15.68 0.34
C MET A 59 -1.02 14.45 -0.05
N ASP A 60 -2.32 14.63 -0.23
CA ASP A 60 -3.26 13.53 -0.54
C ASP A 60 -2.96 12.78 -1.84
N ASN A 61 -2.16 13.37 -2.72
CA ASN A 61 -1.85 12.82 -4.04
C ASN A 61 -0.49 12.12 -4.14
N PHE A 62 0.19 11.86 -3.03
CA PHE A 62 1.43 11.09 -3.06
C PHE A 62 1.16 9.66 -3.52
N LYS A 63 1.79 9.26 -4.63
CA LYS A 63 1.64 7.92 -5.20
C LYS A 63 2.49 6.87 -4.50
N SER A 64 3.65 7.28 -3.96
CA SER A 64 4.65 6.39 -3.38
C SER A 64 5.06 6.89 -2.00
N LEU A 65 5.17 5.99 -1.04
CA LEU A 65 5.55 6.30 0.34
C LEU A 65 6.16 5.03 0.98
N TYR A 66 6.23 4.97 2.31
CA TYR A 66 6.69 3.78 3.04
C TYR A 66 5.70 2.62 2.99
N LYS A 67 6.14 1.43 3.38
CA LYS A 67 5.34 0.20 3.54
C LYS A 67 4.46 -0.11 2.33
N SER A 68 5.11 -0.46 1.23
CA SER A 68 4.44 -0.98 0.05
C SER A 68 3.87 -2.36 0.34
N ILE A 69 2.57 -2.45 0.48
CA ILE A 69 1.84 -3.69 0.75
C ILE A 69 0.81 -3.88 -0.36
N PRO A 70 1.07 -4.76 -1.35
CA PRO A 70 0.21 -4.95 -2.51
C PRO A 70 -1.03 -5.79 -2.16
N PHE A 71 -1.73 -5.36 -1.11
CA PHE A 71 -2.94 -5.97 -0.60
C PHE A 71 -3.99 -4.90 -0.32
N PHE A 72 -5.20 -5.14 -0.79
CA PHE A 72 -6.36 -4.31 -0.46
C PHE A 72 -7.61 -5.16 -0.25
N ILE A 73 -8.55 -4.61 0.50
CA ILE A 73 -9.87 -5.18 0.74
C ILE A 73 -10.88 -4.38 -0.05
N THR A 74 -11.72 -5.06 -0.82
CA THR A 74 -12.88 -4.49 -1.48
C THR A 74 -14.12 -4.71 -0.63
N LEU A 75 -14.86 -3.65 -0.42
CA LEU A 75 -16.20 -3.67 0.15
C LEU A 75 -17.20 -3.30 -0.93
N HIS A 76 -18.16 -4.18 -1.22
CA HIS A 76 -19.20 -3.99 -2.22
C HIS A 76 -20.51 -4.54 -1.72
N LYS A 77 -21.52 -3.68 -1.51
CA LYS A 77 -22.83 -4.09 -0.95
C LYS A 77 -22.64 -4.90 0.34
N ASN A 78 -22.95 -6.20 0.28
CA ASN A 78 -22.82 -7.14 1.39
C ASN A 78 -21.64 -8.10 1.21
N ALA A 79 -20.82 -7.89 0.18
CA ALA A 79 -19.63 -8.70 -0.10
C ALA A 79 -18.37 -8.00 0.38
N VAL A 80 -17.46 -8.75 0.96
CA VAL A 80 -16.12 -8.30 1.31
C VAL A 80 -15.11 -9.36 0.88
N PHE A 81 -14.06 -8.93 0.22
CA PHE A 81 -12.96 -9.80 -0.19
C PHE A 81 -11.66 -9.01 -0.26
N GLY A 82 -10.55 -9.70 -0.08
CA GLY A 82 -9.22 -9.15 -0.25
C GLY A 82 -8.60 -9.59 -1.57
N LEU A 83 -7.72 -8.76 -2.09
CA LEU A 83 -6.83 -9.11 -3.18
C LEU A 83 -5.40 -8.87 -2.71
N PHE A 84 -4.58 -9.91 -2.72
CA PHE A 84 -3.15 -9.84 -2.50
C PHE A 84 -2.43 -10.15 -3.81
N TYR A 85 -1.68 -9.17 -4.34
CA TYR A 85 -0.86 -9.32 -5.53
C TYR A 85 0.55 -9.74 -5.13
N ASP A 86 0.87 -11.02 -5.33
CA ASP A 86 2.14 -11.61 -4.91
C ASP A 86 3.22 -11.39 -5.98
N ASN A 87 3.61 -10.12 -6.11
CA ASN A 87 4.66 -9.70 -7.03
C ASN A 87 5.55 -8.66 -6.35
N THR A 88 6.87 -8.88 -6.37
CA THR A 88 7.87 -8.03 -5.69
C THR A 88 8.45 -6.94 -6.58
N TYR A 89 8.11 -6.91 -7.85
CA TYR A 89 8.50 -5.82 -8.74
C TYR A 89 7.73 -4.54 -8.44
N ARG A 90 8.23 -3.43 -8.97
CA ARG A 90 7.52 -2.16 -8.90
C ARG A 90 6.13 -2.33 -9.52
N SER A 91 5.12 -2.16 -8.72
CA SER A 91 3.73 -2.32 -9.14
C SER A 91 2.92 -1.05 -8.93
N CYS A 92 1.86 -0.90 -9.70
CA CYS A 92 0.95 0.21 -9.65
C CYS A 92 -0.47 -0.30 -9.39
N PHE A 93 -1.24 0.48 -8.64
CA PHE A 93 -2.65 0.25 -8.35
C PHE A 93 -3.41 1.53 -8.65
N ASP A 94 -4.14 1.57 -9.73
CA ASP A 94 -5.10 2.63 -10.02
C ASP A 94 -6.49 2.17 -9.54
N MET A 95 -6.99 2.82 -8.53
CA MET A 95 -8.25 2.46 -7.87
C MET A 95 -9.44 3.26 -8.43
N GLY A 96 -9.47 3.44 -9.75
CA GLY A 96 -10.50 4.24 -10.42
C GLY A 96 -10.17 5.73 -10.50
N LYS A 97 -8.90 6.10 -10.52
CA LYS A 97 -8.46 7.48 -10.75
C LYS A 97 -8.45 7.83 -12.21
N GLU A 98 -7.97 6.92 -13.05
CA GLU A 98 -7.94 7.11 -14.49
C GLU A 98 -9.33 7.05 -15.11
N SER A 99 -10.18 6.16 -14.62
CA SER A 99 -11.55 5.97 -15.09
C SER A 99 -12.49 5.59 -13.94
N GLU A 100 -13.71 6.11 -13.97
CA GLU A 100 -14.77 5.70 -13.04
C GLU A 100 -15.42 4.35 -13.41
N GLU A 101 -15.05 3.77 -14.55
CA GLU A 101 -15.62 2.51 -15.07
C GLU A 101 -14.79 1.28 -14.69
N TYR A 102 -13.50 1.46 -14.36
CA TYR A 102 -12.61 0.35 -14.02
C TYR A 102 -11.52 0.77 -13.03
N TYR A 103 -10.96 -0.20 -12.36
CA TYR A 103 -9.68 -0.09 -11.68
C TYR A 103 -8.69 -1.12 -12.27
N TRP A 104 -7.40 -0.86 -12.10
CA TRP A 104 -6.38 -1.78 -12.57
C TRP A 104 -5.20 -1.85 -11.61
N TYR A 105 -4.48 -2.95 -11.68
CA TYR A 105 -3.20 -3.12 -11.02
C TYR A 105 -2.27 -3.93 -11.91
N GLY A 106 -0.97 -3.68 -11.78
CA GLY A 106 0.04 -4.34 -12.60
C GLY A 106 1.43 -4.15 -12.05
N ALA A 107 2.38 -4.86 -12.63
CA ALA A 107 3.79 -4.76 -12.29
C ALA A 107 4.65 -4.59 -13.54
N ALA A 108 5.83 -4.01 -13.36
CA ALA A 108 6.78 -3.77 -14.44
C ALA A 108 7.37 -5.07 -15.00
N ASP A 109 7.35 -6.16 -14.21
CA ASP A 109 7.86 -7.48 -14.59
C ASP A 109 7.34 -8.55 -13.63
N GLY A 110 7.71 -9.81 -13.84
CA GLY A 110 7.33 -10.94 -13.01
C GLY A 110 6.05 -11.64 -13.47
N ASN A 111 5.49 -12.45 -12.58
CA ASN A 111 4.30 -13.25 -12.88
C ASN A 111 3.02 -12.55 -12.42
N LEU A 112 1.91 -12.94 -13.02
CA LEU A 112 0.59 -12.56 -12.57
C LEU A 112 0.11 -13.52 -11.46
N ASP A 113 0.73 -13.42 -10.30
CA ASP A 113 0.36 -14.21 -9.13
C ASP A 113 -0.45 -13.37 -8.16
N TYR A 114 -1.67 -13.76 -7.87
CA TYR A 114 -2.51 -13.08 -6.89
C TYR A 114 -3.45 -14.04 -6.16
N TYR A 115 -3.82 -13.65 -4.94
CA TYR A 115 -4.76 -14.38 -4.09
C TYR A 115 -6.04 -13.57 -3.94
N LEU A 116 -7.18 -14.20 -4.24
CA LEU A 116 -8.48 -13.70 -3.83
C LEU A 116 -8.83 -14.30 -2.47
N ILE A 117 -9.01 -13.45 -1.48
CA ILE A 117 -9.21 -13.82 -0.09
C ILE A 117 -10.64 -13.52 0.30
N ALA A 118 -11.46 -14.56 0.40
CA ALA A 118 -12.86 -14.44 0.80
C ALA A 118 -13.00 -14.32 2.32
N GLY A 119 -14.05 -13.65 2.77
CA GLY A 119 -14.45 -13.58 4.17
C GLY A 119 -15.85 -12.99 4.31
N LYS A 120 -16.45 -13.16 5.48
CA LYS A 120 -17.77 -12.61 5.81
C LYS A 120 -17.69 -11.17 6.36
N SER A 121 -16.46 -10.73 6.69
CA SER A 121 -16.18 -9.42 7.25
C SER A 121 -14.73 -9.01 6.97
N MET A 122 -14.44 -7.72 7.06
CA MET A 122 -13.05 -7.23 6.89
C MET A 122 -12.07 -7.85 7.89
N PRO A 123 -12.38 -8.04 9.18
CA PRO A 123 -11.50 -8.76 10.11
C PRO A 123 -11.22 -10.20 9.69
N GLU A 124 -12.20 -10.92 9.13
CA GLU A 124 -12.00 -12.29 8.65
C GLU A 124 -11.09 -12.32 7.41
N VAL A 125 -11.32 -11.42 6.46
CA VAL A 125 -10.43 -11.28 5.28
C VAL A 125 -9.00 -10.95 5.71
N LEU A 126 -8.82 -10.03 6.66
CA LEU A 126 -7.52 -9.68 7.21
C LEU A 126 -6.87 -10.86 7.94
N GLY A 127 -7.65 -11.62 8.72
CA GLY A 127 -7.19 -12.84 9.38
C GLY A 127 -6.70 -13.90 8.39
N ASN A 128 -7.43 -14.10 7.31
CA ASN A 128 -7.04 -15.02 6.24
C ASN A 128 -5.79 -14.53 5.48
N TYR A 129 -5.67 -13.23 5.26
CA TYR A 129 -4.46 -12.64 4.70
C TYR A 129 -3.24 -12.86 5.62
N THR A 130 -3.38 -12.57 6.91
CA THR A 130 -2.28 -12.76 7.88
C THR A 130 -1.96 -14.23 8.14
N TYR A 131 -2.87 -15.15 7.87
CA TYR A 131 -2.57 -16.58 7.86
C TYR A 131 -1.57 -16.93 6.75
N LEU A 132 -1.65 -16.29 5.59
CA LEU A 132 -0.70 -16.49 4.49
C LEU A 132 0.63 -15.78 4.73
N THR A 133 0.59 -14.54 5.22
CA THR A 133 1.76 -13.64 5.26
C THR A 133 2.44 -13.58 6.62
N GLY A 134 1.80 -14.11 7.65
CA GLY A 134 2.24 -13.98 9.03
C GLY A 134 1.68 -12.75 9.73
N THR A 135 1.85 -12.69 11.04
CA THR A 135 1.45 -11.59 11.90
C THR A 135 2.66 -10.88 12.48
N VAL A 136 2.51 -9.59 12.75
CA VAL A 136 3.54 -8.81 13.44
C VAL A 136 3.57 -9.24 14.92
N PRO A 137 4.75 -9.52 15.50
CA PRO A 137 4.85 -9.79 16.94
C PRO A 137 4.41 -8.56 17.74
N VAL A 138 3.76 -8.80 18.88
CA VAL A 138 3.34 -7.73 19.77
C VAL A 138 4.61 -7.00 20.30
N PRO A 139 4.76 -5.70 20.03
CA PRO A 139 5.92 -4.96 20.46
C PRO A 139 5.92 -4.77 21.99
N GLN A 140 7.10 -4.57 22.55
CA GLN A 140 7.22 -4.22 23.97
C GLN A 140 6.59 -2.85 24.23
N LYS A 141 5.93 -2.67 25.37
CA LYS A 141 5.17 -1.46 25.69
C LYS A 141 6.00 -0.16 25.56
N TRP A 142 7.27 -0.19 25.95
CA TRP A 142 8.16 0.99 25.88
C TRP A 142 8.40 1.47 24.43
N THR A 143 8.29 0.59 23.43
CA THR A 143 8.44 0.96 22.01
C THR A 143 7.26 1.75 21.47
N LEU A 144 6.16 1.84 22.22
CA LEU A 144 4.98 2.65 21.90
C LEU A 144 5.02 4.05 22.54
N GLY A 145 6.12 4.38 23.22
CA GLY A 145 6.34 5.69 23.83
C GLY A 145 6.78 6.75 22.82
N TYR A 146 7.25 7.86 23.37
CA TYR A 146 7.78 8.95 22.55
C TYR A 146 9.06 8.53 21.81
N HIS A 147 9.12 8.81 20.52
CA HIS A 147 10.27 8.57 19.67
C HIS A 147 10.88 9.90 19.23
N GLN A 148 12.08 10.21 19.74
CA GLN A 148 12.85 11.36 19.27
C GLN A 148 13.59 11.00 17.99
N CYS A 149 13.29 11.74 16.92
CA CYS A 149 13.90 11.57 15.61
C CYS A 149 14.36 12.93 15.06
N ARG A 150 15.51 12.95 14.40
CA ARG A 150 15.99 14.11 13.62
C ARG A 150 16.88 13.60 12.46
N TRP A 151 17.23 14.50 11.55
CA TRP A 151 18.03 14.17 10.38
C TRP A 151 19.29 13.38 10.71
N SER A 152 20.07 13.83 11.71
CA SER A 152 21.24 13.09 12.15
C SER A 152 21.66 13.45 13.56
N TYR A 153 22.23 12.48 14.25
CA TYR A 153 23.01 12.63 15.47
C TYR A 153 24.47 12.32 15.09
N MET A 154 25.34 13.32 15.14
CA MET A 154 26.68 13.25 14.58
C MET A 154 27.71 12.64 15.52
N SER A 155 27.41 12.59 16.85
CA SER A 155 28.34 12.08 17.86
C SER A 155 27.59 11.39 19.00
N GLU A 156 28.30 10.54 19.76
CA GLU A 156 27.80 9.96 21.01
C GLU A 156 27.48 11.04 22.05
N GLU A 157 28.28 12.09 22.14
CA GLU A 157 28.07 13.21 23.05
C GLU A 157 26.73 13.91 22.81
N GLU A 158 26.42 14.20 21.54
CA GLU A 158 25.14 14.77 21.13
C GLU A 158 23.95 13.88 21.51
N ILE A 159 24.07 12.57 21.31
CA ILE A 159 23.01 11.62 21.72
C ILE A 159 22.80 11.63 23.23
N ARG A 160 23.90 11.63 24.01
CA ARG A 160 23.84 11.67 25.47
C ARG A 160 23.22 12.96 25.99
N ASP A 161 23.55 14.09 25.38
CA ASP A 161 22.99 15.40 25.70
C ASP A 161 21.47 15.42 25.48
N VAL A 162 21.00 15.00 24.30
CA VAL A 162 19.57 14.89 23.98
C VAL A 162 18.85 13.98 24.96
N VAL A 163 19.42 12.81 25.28
CA VAL A 163 18.81 11.87 26.24
C VAL A 163 18.72 12.48 27.65
N SER A 164 19.71 13.25 28.09
CA SER A 164 19.67 13.95 29.40
C SER A 164 18.52 14.95 29.45
N HIS A 165 18.41 15.82 28.45
CA HIS A 165 17.33 16.82 28.40
C HIS A 165 15.92 16.24 28.27
N MET A 166 15.79 15.05 27.70
CA MET A 166 14.49 14.37 27.60
C MET A 166 14.06 13.66 28.91
N ARG A 167 14.95 13.57 29.91
CA ARG A 167 14.69 12.91 31.17
C ARG A 167 14.51 13.89 32.36
N GLU A 168 14.80 15.17 32.17
CA GLU A 168 14.50 16.26 33.08
C GLU A 168 13.02 16.67 33.00
#